data_11710b34e31979b45adfd3592c954130
#
_entry.id   11710b34e31979b45adfd3592c954130
#
_cell.length_a   1.000
_cell.length_b   1.000
_cell.length_c   1.000
_cell.angle_alpha   90.00
_cell.angle_beta   90.00
_cell.angle_gamma   90.00
#
_symmetry.space_group_name_H-M   'P 1'
#
loop_
_entity.id
_entity.type
_entity.pdbx_description
1 polymer ?
#
loop_
_entity_poly.entity_id
_entity_poly.type
_entity_poly.pdbx_seq_one_letter_code
_entity_poly.pdbx_strand_id
1 'polypeptide(L)'
;MNNFLVKVASTIEKFNMANKSERLLVCLSGGADSVTLLLCLYELGYDVCACHVNHHLRGEESDRDQHFCEKLCEKLGVELKVFHADVVGYCKEHSVSTEEGARKLRYDFFDSIGADKICTAHSLSDCLETAIFNLARGTGLKGICGIPPVRGNIIRPLINCTRQEIEGFLKERGQDFVTDSTNLTDDYTRNKICLLYTSDAAD
;
A
#
# COMPACT_ATOMS: atom_id res chain seq x y z
N MET A 1 15.95 13.57 -13.74
CA MET A 1 14.87 12.79 -13.12
C MET A 1 15.52 11.68 -12.32
N ASN A 2 15.14 11.45 -11.06
CA ASN A 2 15.72 10.39 -10.22
C ASN A 2 15.46 9.02 -10.86
N ASN A 3 16.44 8.09 -10.83
CA ASN A 3 16.33 6.76 -11.43
C ASN A 3 15.12 5.96 -10.92
N PHE A 4 14.75 6.17 -9.65
CA PHE A 4 13.57 5.52 -9.05
C PHE A 4 12.26 6.01 -9.68
N LEU A 5 12.10 7.32 -9.88
CA LEU A 5 10.93 7.88 -10.58
C LEU A 5 10.84 7.39 -12.03
N VAL A 6 11.97 7.26 -12.73
CA VAL A 6 12.00 6.68 -14.09
C VAL A 6 11.48 5.25 -14.07
N LYS A 7 11.92 4.45 -13.09
CA LYS A 7 11.46 3.05 -12.92
C LYS A 7 9.96 2.95 -12.68
N VAL A 8 9.41 3.82 -11.80
CA VAL A 8 7.97 3.87 -11.51
C VAL A 8 7.19 4.30 -12.76
N ALA A 9 7.63 5.36 -13.44
CA ALA A 9 7.01 5.83 -14.67
C ALA A 9 6.99 4.74 -15.76
N SER A 10 8.12 4.07 -15.99
CA SER A 10 8.22 2.95 -16.94
C SER A 10 7.31 1.77 -16.56
N THR A 11 7.11 1.53 -15.25
CA THR A 11 6.18 0.48 -14.78
C THR A 11 4.74 0.87 -15.09
N ILE A 12 4.33 2.12 -14.86
CA ILE A 12 3.00 2.63 -15.19
C ILE A 12 2.75 2.51 -16.70
N GLU A 13 3.69 2.92 -17.52
CA GLU A 13 3.61 2.85 -18.99
C GLU A 13 3.54 1.39 -19.48
N LYS A 14 4.46 0.54 -19.02
CA LYS A 14 4.55 -0.88 -19.42
C LYS A 14 3.24 -1.65 -19.22
N PHE A 15 2.55 -1.36 -18.13
CA PHE A 15 1.29 -2.04 -17.78
C PHE A 15 0.04 -1.22 -18.11
N ASN A 16 0.21 -0.08 -18.80
CA ASN A 16 -0.88 0.83 -19.17
C ASN A 16 -1.81 1.12 -17.96
N MET A 17 -1.20 1.51 -16.83
CA MET A 17 -1.89 1.62 -15.54
C MET A 17 -2.79 2.84 -15.45
N ALA A 18 -2.31 4.00 -15.92
CA ALA A 18 -3.01 5.27 -15.84
C ALA A 18 -2.54 6.28 -16.89
N ASN A 19 -3.45 7.17 -17.29
CA ASN A 19 -3.18 8.33 -18.12
C ASN A 19 -3.13 9.60 -17.28
N LYS A 20 -2.50 10.67 -17.82
CA LYS A 20 -2.36 11.95 -17.10
C LYS A 20 -3.68 12.69 -16.85
N SER A 21 -4.72 12.37 -17.60
CA SER A 21 -6.07 12.94 -17.43
C SER A 21 -6.93 12.21 -16.39
N GLU A 22 -6.46 11.05 -15.89
CA GLU A 22 -7.18 10.28 -14.89
C GLU A 22 -6.85 10.74 -13.47
N ARG A 23 -7.86 10.77 -12.60
CA ARG A 23 -7.72 11.06 -11.18
C ARG A 23 -7.36 9.79 -10.42
N LEU A 24 -6.25 9.85 -9.68
CA LEU A 24 -5.66 8.72 -8.97
C LEU A 24 -5.90 8.82 -7.47
N LEU A 25 -6.57 7.83 -6.89
CA LEU A 25 -6.75 7.69 -5.45
C LEU A 25 -5.61 6.88 -4.85
N VAL A 26 -4.77 7.51 -4.03
CA VAL A 26 -3.69 6.82 -3.32
C VAL A 26 -4.15 6.33 -1.96
N CYS A 27 -4.08 5.01 -1.73
CA CYS A 27 -4.34 4.42 -0.42
C CYS A 27 -3.15 4.69 0.51
N LEU A 28 -3.28 5.70 1.37
CA LEU A 28 -2.20 6.21 2.23
C LEU A 28 -2.35 5.67 3.65
N SER A 29 -1.45 4.75 4.05
CA SER A 29 -1.41 4.23 5.43
C SER A 29 -0.45 4.99 6.35
N GLY A 30 0.45 5.81 5.78
CA GLY A 30 1.54 6.46 6.48
C GLY A 30 2.86 5.68 6.44
N GLY A 31 2.84 4.39 6.11
CA GLY A 31 4.03 3.56 5.98
C GLY A 31 4.86 3.90 4.73
N ALA A 32 6.14 3.47 4.72
CA ALA A 32 7.13 3.82 3.70
C ALA A 32 6.63 3.62 2.26
N ASP A 33 6.00 2.48 1.97
CA ASP A 33 5.54 2.15 0.62
C ASP A 33 4.43 3.10 0.16
N SER A 34 3.45 3.38 1.02
CA SER A 34 2.32 4.25 0.69
C SER A 34 2.73 5.73 0.56
N VAL A 35 3.66 6.19 1.41
CA VAL A 35 4.25 7.53 1.31
C VAL A 35 5.05 7.67 0.02
N THR A 36 5.88 6.66 -0.32
CA THR A 36 6.63 6.63 -1.58
C THR A 36 5.70 6.67 -2.80
N LEU A 37 4.61 5.90 -2.78
CA LEU A 37 3.64 5.90 -3.86
C LEU A 37 3.03 7.28 -4.08
N LEU A 38 2.59 7.93 -3.01
CA LEU A 38 2.02 9.29 -3.07
C LEU A 38 3.02 10.27 -3.67
N LEU A 39 4.25 10.31 -3.15
CA LEU A 39 5.29 11.22 -3.63
C LEU A 39 5.65 10.97 -5.09
N CYS A 40 5.79 9.71 -5.52
CA CYS A 40 6.09 9.37 -6.90
C CYS A 40 5.01 9.86 -7.87
N LEU A 41 3.74 9.59 -7.58
CA LEU A 41 2.65 10.00 -8.45
C LEU A 41 2.50 11.54 -8.49
N TYR A 42 2.68 12.20 -7.34
CA TYR A 42 2.70 13.66 -7.23
C TYR A 42 3.85 14.27 -8.05
N GLU A 43 5.09 13.81 -7.86
CA GLU A 43 6.28 14.30 -8.60
C GLU A 43 6.22 14.00 -10.11
N LEU A 44 5.59 12.89 -10.47
CA LEU A 44 5.33 12.57 -11.88
C LEU A 44 4.21 13.42 -12.50
N GLY A 45 3.51 14.26 -11.73
CA GLY A 45 2.49 15.19 -12.21
C GLY A 45 1.17 14.54 -12.60
N TYR A 46 0.75 13.51 -11.86
CA TYR A 46 -0.61 12.96 -11.94
C TYR A 46 -1.58 13.80 -11.09
N ASP A 47 -2.86 13.82 -11.45
CA ASP A 47 -3.92 14.32 -10.57
C ASP A 47 -4.16 13.30 -9.45
N VAL A 48 -3.65 13.59 -8.25
CA VAL A 48 -3.71 12.67 -7.11
C VAL A 48 -4.57 13.21 -5.98
N CYS A 49 -5.41 12.34 -5.45
CA CYS A 49 -6.02 12.50 -4.13
C CYS A 49 -5.61 11.30 -3.26
N ALA A 50 -5.65 11.47 -1.95
CA ALA A 50 -5.30 10.41 -1.00
C ALA A 50 -6.50 9.99 -0.17
N CYS A 51 -6.49 8.75 0.31
CA CYS A 51 -7.41 8.30 1.34
C CYS A 51 -6.67 7.56 2.46
N HIS A 52 -7.08 7.81 3.68
CA HIS A 52 -6.64 7.08 4.88
C HIS A 52 -7.82 6.39 5.52
N VAL A 53 -7.67 5.13 5.91
CA VAL A 53 -8.71 4.37 6.63
C VAL A 53 -8.22 4.12 8.04
N ASN A 54 -8.84 4.79 9.02
CA ASN A 54 -8.60 4.55 10.42
C ASN A 54 -9.57 3.48 10.91
N HIS A 55 -9.04 2.31 11.23
CA HIS A 55 -9.82 1.17 11.72
C HIS A 55 -10.02 1.18 13.24
N HIS A 56 -9.42 2.13 13.97
CA HIS A 56 -9.43 2.25 15.44
C HIS A 56 -9.01 0.96 16.19
N LEU A 57 -8.28 0.06 15.52
CA LEU A 57 -7.89 -1.23 16.09
C LEU A 57 -6.65 -1.13 16.99
N ARG A 58 -5.87 -0.04 16.89
CA ARG A 58 -4.61 0.17 17.61
C ARG A 58 -4.62 1.41 18.51
N GLY A 59 -5.81 1.97 18.81
CA GLY A 59 -5.94 3.15 19.68
C GLY A 59 -5.09 4.34 19.20
N GLU A 60 -4.25 4.89 20.10
CA GLU A 60 -3.42 6.08 19.84
C GLU A 60 -2.46 5.94 18.64
N GLU A 61 -2.00 4.74 18.31
CA GLU A 61 -1.17 4.52 17.12
C GLU A 61 -1.95 4.81 15.83
N SER A 62 -3.21 4.40 15.77
CA SER A 62 -4.06 4.68 14.61
C SER A 62 -4.30 6.18 14.42
N ASP A 63 -4.45 6.93 15.51
CA ASP A 63 -4.66 8.37 15.47
C ASP A 63 -3.35 9.11 15.09
N ARG A 64 -2.20 8.64 15.58
CA ARG A 64 -0.88 9.14 15.18
C ARG A 64 -0.66 8.95 13.67
N ASP A 65 -0.98 7.77 13.13
CA ASP A 65 -0.81 7.44 11.71
C ASP A 65 -1.71 8.31 10.84
N GLN A 66 -2.96 8.54 11.26
CA GLN A 66 -3.88 9.45 10.60
C GLN A 66 -3.31 10.88 10.58
N HIS A 67 -2.87 11.40 11.72
CA HIS A 67 -2.32 12.75 11.83
C HIS A 67 -1.07 12.95 10.96
N PHE A 68 -0.22 11.93 10.86
CA PHE A 68 0.90 11.94 9.94
C PHE A 68 0.43 12.08 8.47
N CYS A 69 -0.58 11.31 8.05
CA CYS A 69 -1.14 11.38 6.70
C CYS A 69 -1.75 12.76 6.40
N GLU A 70 -2.47 13.34 7.37
CA GLU A 70 -3.05 14.68 7.27
C GLU A 70 -1.97 15.75 7.03
N LYS A 71 -0.91 15.76 7.86
CA LYS A 71 0.21 16.70 7.72
C LYS A 71 0.95 16.54 6.40
N LEU A 72 1.17 15.31 5.95
CA LEU A 72 1.84 15.05 4.67
C LEU A 72 1.01 15.58 3.51
N CYS A 73 -0.28 15.30 3.49
CA CYS A 73 -1.17 15.77 2.43
C CYS A 73 -1.32 17.29 2.42
N GLU A 74 -1.43 17.93 3.61
CA GLU A 74 -1.45 19.38 3.75
C GLU A 74 -0.17 20.00 3.17
N LYS A 75 1.01 19.49 3.53
CA LYS A 75 2.32 19.94 3.01
C LYS A 75 2.41 19.87 1.49
N LEU A 76 1.80 18.84 0.88
CA LEU A 76 1.82 18.62 -0.58
C LEU A 76 0.68 19.34 -1.32
N GLY A 77 -0.31 19.88 -0.61
CA GLY A 77 -1.53 20.42 -1.21
C GLY A 77 -2.41 19.34 -1.85
N VAL A 78 -2.34 18.09 -1.37
CA VAL A 78 -3.12 16.95 -1.87
C VAL A 78 -4.39 16.78 -1.03
N GLU A 79 -5.54 16.61 -1.68
CA GLU A 79 -6.80 16.32 -0.99
C GLU A 79 -6.71 14.97 -0.27
N LEU A 80 -6.99 14.93 1.04
CA LEU A 80 -7.07 13.70 1.84
C LEU A 80 -8.50 13.45 2.28
N LYS A 81 -9.00 12.24 2.04
CA LYS A 81 -10.26 11.74 2.61
C LYS A 81 -9.97 10.71 3.70
N VAL A 82 -10.46 10.98 4.92
CA VAL A 82 -10.31 10.06 6.05
C VAL A 82 -11.62 9.32 6.26
N PHE A 83 -11.52 8.00 6.42
CA PHE A 83 -12.63 7.13 6.76
C PHE A 83 -12.40 6.43 8.09
N HIS A 84 -13.34 6.60 9.02
CA HIS A 84 -13.36 5.92 10.30
C HIS A 84 -14.22 4.66 10.18
N ALA A 85 -13.58 3.49 10.12
CA ALA A 85 -14.26 2.23 9.88
C ALA A 85 -14.62 1.53 11.19
N ASP A 86 -15.91 1.35 11.45
CA ASP A 86 -16.39 0.45 12.53
C ASP A 86 -16.34 -1.01 12.06
N VAL A 87 -15.14 -1.57 12.07
CA VAL A 87 -14.89 -2.95 11.65
C VAL A 87 -15.59 -3.94 12.59
N VAL A 88 -15.59 -3.65 13.91
CA VAL A 88 -16.15 -4.55 14.91
C VAL A 88 -17.67 -4.64 14.77
N GLY A 89 -18.35 -3.51 14.60
CA GLY A 89 -19.79 -3.46 14.37
C GLY A 89 -20.16 -4.19 13.08
N TYR A 90 -19.47 -3.88 11.98
CA TYR A 90 -19.70 -4.51 10.69
C TYR A 90 -19.52 -6.05 10.73
N CYS A 91 -18.46 -6.54 11.38
CA CYS A 91 -18.20 -7.98 11.47
C CYS A 91 -19.26 -8.73 12.28
N LYS A 92 -19.79 -8.12 13.35
CA LYS A 92 -20.88 -8.69 14.13
C LYS A 92 -22.18 -8.78 13.35
N GLU A 93 -22.52 -7.72 12.60
CA GLU A 93 -23.75 -7.66 11.80
C GLU A 93 -23.74 -8.66 10.64
N HIS A 94 -22.57 -8.80 9.96
CA HIS A 94 -22.48 -9.61 8.72
C HIS A 94 -21.88 -11.01 8.95
N SER A 95 -21.50 -11.35 10.20
CA SER A 95 -20.90 -12.66 10.55
C SER A 95 -19.65 -13.00 9.73
N VAL A 96 -18.81 -12.00 9.46
CA VAL A 96 -17.54 -12.13 8.72
C VAL A 96 -16.33 -11.94 9.62
N SER A 97 -15.16 -12.40 9.17
CA SER A 97 -13.90 -12.16 9.87
C SER A 97 -13.51 -10.67 9.89
N THR A 98 -12.70 -10.27 10.88
CA THR A 98 -12.19 -8.90 10.99
C THR A 98 -11.44 -8.47 9.72
N GLU A 99 -10.68 -9.40 9.11
CA GLU A 99 -9.94 -9.12 7.88
C GLU A 99 -10.88 -8.88 6.69
N GLU A 100 -11.91 -9.72 6.54
CA GLU A 100 -12.91 -9.56 5.47
C GLU A 100 -13.73 -8.28 5.64
N GLY A 101 -14.19 -7.99 6.88
CA GLY A 101 -14.95 -6.78 7.18
C GLY A 101 -14.13 -5.52 6.92
N ALA A 102 -12.90 -5.45 7.41
CA ALA A 102 -12.00 -4.34 7.17
C ALA A 102 -11.70 -4.15 5.67
N ARG A 103 -11.51 -5.27 4.95
CA ARG A 103 -11.30 -5.24 3.50
C ARG A 103 -12.53 -4.71 2.76
N LYS A 104 -13.72 -5.19 3.08
CA LYS A 104 -14.97 -4.78 2.44
C LYS A 104 -15.23 -3.28 2.64
N LEU A 105 -15.22 -2.82 3.90
CA LEU A 105 -15.42 -1.41 4.24
C LEU A 105 -14.42 -0.49 3.53
N ARG A 106 -13.17 -0.92 3.40
CA ARG A 106 -12.14 -0.17 2.68
C ARG A 106 -12.46 -0.01 1.19
N TYR A 107 -12.85 -1.09 0.51
CA TYR A 107 -13.17 -1.03 -0.92
C TYR A 107 -14.44 -0.24 -1.19
N ASP A 108 -15.48 -0.39 -0.36
CA ASP A 108 -16.71 0.40 -0.49
C ASP A 108 -16.44 1.90 -0.32
N PHE A 109 -15.53 2.25 0.59
CA PHE A 109 -15.08 3.62 0.74
C PHE A 109 -14.32 4.12 -0.50
N PHE A 110 -13.41 3.34 -1.03
CA PHE A 110 -12.65 3.71 -2.24
C PHE A 110 -13.58 3.97 -3.42
N ASP A 111 -14.55 3.10 -3.63
CA ASP A 111 -15.54 3.24 -4.70
C ASP A 111 -16.42 4.50 -4.53
N SER A 112 -16.69 4.91 -3.28
CA SER A 112 -17.47 6.13 -2.98
C SER A 112 -16.77 7.44 -3.34
N ILE A 113 -15.44 7.42 -3.51
CA ILE A 113 -14.63 8.62 -3.80
C ILE A 113 -14.74 9.04 -5.27
N GLY A 114 -15.05 8.10 -6.17
CA GLY A 114 -15.25 8.39 -7.59
C GLY A 114 -13.96 8.73 -8.35
N ALA A 115 -12.82 8.18 -7.95
CA ALA A 115 -11.57 8.29 -8.69
C ALA A 115 -11.53 7.26 -9.84
N ASP A 116 -10.81 7.58 -10.93
CA ASP A 116 -10.67 6.69 -12.08
C ASP A 116 -9.85 5.45 -11.77
N LYS A 117 -8.80 5.60 -10.95
CA LYS A 117 -7.93 4.51 -10.51
C LYS A 117 -7.67 4.55 -9.02
N ILE A 118 -7.53 3.37 -8.43
CA ILE A 118 -7.14 3.16 -7.04
C ILE A 118 -5.69 2.67 -7.02
N CYS A 119 -4.80 3.43 -6.40
CA CYS A 119 -3.37 3.16 -6.34
C CYS A 119 -3.02 2.51 -5.00
N THR A 120 -2.56 1.26 -5.02
CA THR A 120 -2.10 0.55 -3.83
C THR A 120 -0.59 0.35 -3.87
N ALA A 121 0.06 0.48 -2.72
CA ALA A 121 1.52 0.52 -2.59
C ALA A 121 2.17 -0.88 -2.47
N HIS A 122 1.63 -1.88 -3.18
CA HIS A 122 2.26 -3.20 -3.22
C HIS A 122 3.58 -3.13 -3.98
N SER A 123 4.61 -3.72 -3.39
CA SER A 123 5.99 -3.75 -3.87
C SER A 123 6.39 -5.13 -4.39
N LEU A 124 7.63 -5.25 -4.87
CA LEU A 124 8.20 -6.54 -5.28
C LEU A 124 8.29 -7.52 -4.10
N SER A 125 8.58 -7.03 -2.90
CA SER A 125 8.62 -7.84 -1.68
C SER A 125 7.25 -8.48 -1.39
N ASP A 126 6.15 -7.73 -1.53
CA ASP A 126 4.79 -8.27 -1.37
C ASP A 126 4.47 -9.35 -2.40
N CYS A 127 4.95 -9.18 -3.63
CA CYS A 127 4.78 -10.20 -4.68
C CYS A 127 5.50 -11.49 -4.32
N LEU A 128 6.75 -11.42 -3.86
CA LEU A 128 7.55 -12.56 -3.45
C LEU A 128 6.92 -13.27 -2.24
N GLU A 129 6.53 -12.54 -1.21
CA GLU A 129 5.84 -13.09 -0.05
C GLU A 129 4.55 -13.83 -0.46
N THR A 130 3.74 -13.20 -1.33
CA THR A 130 2.51 -13.80 -1.81
C THR A 130 2.77 -15.06 -2.63
N ALA A 131 3.79 -15.07 -3.49
CA ALA A 131 4.17 -16.23 -4.28
C ALA A 131 4.63 -17.40 -3.40
N ILE A 132 5.49 -17.13 -2.40
CA ILE A 132 5.99 -18.13 -1.44
C ILE A 132 4.83 -18.70 -0.62
N PHE A 133 3.95 -17.84 -0.11
CA PHE A 133 2.79 -18.27 0.66
C PHE A 133 1.84 -19.16 -0.16
N ASN A 134 1.62 -18.82 -1.42
CA ASN A 134 0.81 -19.61 -2.32
C ASN A 134 1.45 -20.97 -2.63
N LEU A 135 2.78 -21.01 -2.85
CA LEU A 135 3.53 -22.25 -3.03
C LEU A 135 3.41 -23.16 -1.80
N ALA A 136 3.60 -22.61 -0.60
CA ALA A 136 3.49 -23.35 0.65
C ALA A 136 2.09 -23.96 0.88
N ARG A 137 1.04 -23.33 0.31
CA ARG A 137 -0.35 -23.84 0.33
C ARG A 137 -0.68 -24.82 -0.80
N GLY A 138 0.29 -25.15 -1.66
CA GLY A 138 0.06 -26.07 -2.77
C GLY A 138 -0.83 -25.51 -3.88
N THR A 139 -0.96 -24.18 -4.00
CA THR A 139 -1.66 -23.58 -5.13
C THR A 139 -0.84 -23.79 -6.40
N GLY A 140 -1.45 -24.31 -7.46
CA GLY A 140 -0.80 -24.56 -8.74
C GLY A 140 -0.17 -23.31 -9.38
N LEU A 141 0.31 -23.41 -10.62
CA LEU A 141 1.04 -22.35 -11.36
C LEU A 141 0.42 -20.92 -11.28
N LYS A 142 -0.91 -20.82 -11.16
CA LYS A 142 -1.60 -19.53 -10.98
C LYS A 142 -1.23 -18.82 -9.66
N GLY A 143 -0.89 -19.58 -8.62
CA GLY A 143 -0.48 -19.00 -7.32
C GLY A 143 0.91 -18.41 -7.33
N ILE A 144 1.79 -18.86 -8.24
CA ILE A 144 3.17 -18.38 -8.37
C ILE A 144 3.23 -16.99 -9.01
N CYS A 145 2.21 -16.60 -9.76
CA CYS A 145 2.17 -15.31 -10.46
C CYS A 145 2.14 -14.09 -9.52
N GLY A 146 2.02 -14.29 -8.20
CA GLY A 146 2.04 -13.20 -7.22
C GLY A 146 0.87 -12.23 -7.38
N ILE A 147 1.13 -10.95 -7.07
CA ILE A 147 0.13 -9.88 -7.12
C ILE A 147 0.11 -9.27 -8.53
N PRO A 148 -1.03 -9.24 -9.25
CA PRO A 148 -1.07 -8.65 -10.58
C PRO A 148 -0.83 -7.13 -10.54
N PRO A 149 -0.07 -6.55 -11.49
CA PRO A 149 0.17 -5.11 -11.57
C PRO A 149 -1.11 -4.27 -11.70
N VAL A 150 -2.09 -4.80 -12.43
CA VAL A 150 -3.40 -4.16 -12.66
C VAL A 150 -4.51 -5.17 -12.40
N ARG A 151 -5.58 -4.74 -11.70
CA ARG A 151 -6.79 -5.52 -11.48
C ARG A 151 -8.02 -4.59 -11.51
N GLY A 152 -8.70 -4.56 -12.65
CA GLY A 152 -9.79 -3.58 -12.85
C GLY A 152 -9.28 -2.15 -12.77
N ASN A 153 -9.85 -1.34 -11.88
CA ASN A 153 -9.40 0.02 -11.60
C ASN A 153 -8.25 0.11 -10.57
N ILE A 154 -7.84 -1.01 -9.99
CA ILE A 154 -6.73 -1.04 -9.01
C ILE A 154 -5.41 -1.19 -9.75
N ILE A 155 -4.47 -0.28 -9.47
CA ILE A 155 -3.12 -0.26 -10.04
C ILE A 155 -2.04 -0.29 -8.96
N ARG A 156 -0.85 -0.80 -9.30
CA ARG A 156 0.27 -1.01 -8.37
C ARG A 156 1.58 -0.50 -8.95
N PRO A 157 1.78 0.83 -8.94
CA PRO A 157 2.94 1.45 -9.58
C PRO A 157 4.30 1.00 -9.02
N LEU A 158 4.34 0.59 -7.73
CA LEU A 158 5.56 0.14 -7.04
C LEU A 158 5.83 -1.37 -7.17
N ILE A 159 5.05 -2.11 -7.95
CA ILE A 159 5.08 -3.57 -8.01
C ILE A 159 6.46 -4.17 -8.38
N ASN A 160 7.28 -3.41 -9.09
CA ASN A 160 8.64 -3.78 -9.47
C ASN A 160 9.73 -3.16 -8.57
N CYS A 161 9.35 -2.41 -7.54
CA CYS A 161 10.29 -1.73 -6.65
C CYS A 161 10.61 -2.59 -5.43
N THR A 162 11.88 -2.65 -5.05
CA THR A 162 12.34 -3.32 -3.85
C THR A 162 12.18 -2.43 -2.61
N ARG A 163 12.17 -3.04 -1.44
CA ARG A 163 12.14 -2.31 -0.16
C ARG A 163 13.30 -1.33 -0.02
N GLN A 164 14.51 -1.76 -0.41
CA GLN A 164 15.70 -0.90 -0.35
C GLN A 164 15.59 0.33 -1.26
N GLU A 165 15.04 0.17 -2.46
CA GLU A 165 14.82 1.30 -3.38
C GLU A 165 13.80 2.29 -2.82
N ILE A 166 12.72 1.80 -2.19
CA ILE A 166 11.68 2.61 -1.54
C ILE A 166 12.27 3.42 -0.38
N GLU A 167 13.00 2.78 0.52
CA GLU A 167 13.63 3.45 1.66
C GLU A 167 14.72 4.43 1.21
N GLY A 168 15.50 4.06 0.20
CA GLY A 168 16.48 4.97 -0.42
C GLY A 168 15.84 6.23 -1.00
N PHE A 169 14.72 6.09 -1.69
CA PHE A 169 13.96 7.20 -2.26
C PHE A 169 13.47 8.19 -1.18
N LEU A 170 12.92 7.68 -0.06
CA LEU A 170 12.47 8.51 1.05
C LEU A 170 13.65 9.19 1.77
N LYS A 171 14.73 8.46 1.99
CA LYS A 171 15.95 8.99 2.62
C LYS A 171 16.56 10.14 1.83
N GLU A 172 16.65 10.03 0.51
CA GLU A 172 17.16 11.11 -0.36
C GLU A 172 16.32 12.40 -0.26
N ARG A 173 15.03 12.28 0.08
CA ARG A 173 14.10 13.41 0.24
C ARG A 173 13.98 13.93 1.66
N GLY A 174 14.62 13.25 2.62
CA GLY A 174 14.43 13.56 4.03
C GLY A 174 12.97 13.43 4.46
N GLN A 175 12.23 12.51 3.82
CA GLN A 175 10.81 12.29 4.09
C GLN A 175 10.65 11.16 5.10
N ASP A 176 10.03 11.51 6.25
CA ASP A 176 9.67 10.55 7.29
C ASP A 176 8.46 9.70 6.88
N PHE A 177 8.30 8.58 7.55
CA PHE A 177 7.16 7.68 7.43
C PHE A 177 6.90 6.99 8.77
N VAL A 178 5.70 6.44 8.93
CA VAL A 178 5.30 5.71 10.14
C VAL A 178 5.76 4.26 10.04
N THR A 179 6.39 3.77 11.12
CA THR A 179 6.71 2.34 11.26
C THR A 179 5.61 1.68 12.08
N ASP A 180 4.97 0.65 11.51
CA ASP A 180 3.97 -0.15 12.19
C ASP A 180 4.62 -1.07 13.21
N SER A 181 4.20 -1.01 14.48
CA SER A 181 4.71 -1.87 15.55
C SER A 181 4.44 -3.36 15.29
N THR A 182 3.39 -3.68 14.54
CA THR A 182 3.04 -5.08 14.18
C THR A 182 4.01 -5.71 13.18
N ASN A 183 4.80 -4.92 12.46
CA ASN A 183 5.87 -5.43 11.59
C ASN A 183 7.06 -6.00 12.38
N LEU A 184 7.12 -5.76 13.68
CA LEU A 184 8.18 -6.21 14.59
C LEU A 184 7.79 -7.49 15.35
N THR A 185 6.57 -8.00 15.20
CA THR A 185 6.08 -9.19 15.91
C THR A 185 5.89 -10.37 14.97
N ASP A 186 6.27 -11.57 15.47
CA ASP A 186 6.19 -12.86 14.76
C ASP A 186 4.78 -13.44 14.64
N ASP A 187 3.74 -12.71 15.06
CA ASP A 187 2.37 -13.23 15.22
C ASP A 187 1.67 -13.55 13.89
N TYR A 188 2.19 -13.04 12.77
CA TYR A 188 1.64 -13.34 11.45
C TYR A 188 2.56 -14.30 10.69
N THR A 189 1.98 -15.38 10.14
CA THR A 189 2.67 -16.37 9.29
C THR A 189 3.47 -15.72 8.15
N ARG A 190 3.07 -14.54 7.71
CA ARG A 190 3.72 -13.70 6.71
C ARG A 190 5.07 -13.16 7.22
N ASN A 191 5.12 -12.70 8.47
CA ASN A 191 6.36 -12.20 9.09
C ASN A 191 7.38 -13.33 9.34
N LYS A 192 6.92 -14.54 9.66
CA LYS A 192 7.78 -15.72 9.85
C LYS A 192 8.55 -16.12 8.58
N ILE A 193 7.92 -16.01 7.42
CA ILE A 193 8.56 -16.31 6.14
C ILE A 193 9.63 -15.25 5.80
N CYS A 194 9.36 -13.99 6.10
CA CYS A 194 10.31 -12.89 5.87
C CYS A 194 11.56 -13.02 6.75
N LEU A 195 11.41 -13.38 8.02
CA LEU A 195 12.51 -13.56 8.98
C LEU A 195 13.39 -14.77 8.66
N LEU A 196 12.83 -15.87 8.15
CA LEU A 196 13.61 -17.03 7.71
C LEU A 196 14.58 -16.70 6.56
N TYR A 197 14.18 -15.81 5.64
CA TYR A 197 15.04 -15.42 4.51
C TYR A 197 16.10 -14.38 4.87
N THR A 198 15.89 -13.58 5.90
CA THR A 198 16.88 -12.57 6.32
C THR A 198 17.94 -13.14 7.27
N SER A 199 17.65 -14.24 8.00
CA SER A 199 18.61 -14.90 8.88
C SER A 199 19.63 -15.75 8.15
N ASP A 200 19.27 -16.37 7.02
CA ASP A 200 20.18 -17.23 6.23
C ASP A 200 21.07 -16.45 5.24
N ALA A 201 20.84 -15.13 5.06
CA ALA A 201 21.67 -14.27 4.21
C ALA A 201 22.85 -13.62 4.94
N ALA A 202 23.07 -13.95 6.23
CA ALA A 202 24.11 -13.38 7.09
C ALA A 202 25.25 -14.35 7.44
N ASP A 203 25.32 -15.54 6.81
CA ASP A 203 26.47 -16.49 6.92
C ASP A 203 27.26 -16.54 5.62
#